data_5ddc9f0dbf095fa80c27a942c0f27c51
#
_entry.id   5ddc9f0dbf095fa80c27a942c0f27c51
#
_cell.length_a   1.000
_cell.length_b   1.000
_cell.length_c   1.000
_cell.angle_alpha   90.00
_cell.angle_beta   90.00
_cell.angle_gamma   90.00
#
_symmetry.space_group_name_H-M   'P 1'
#
loop_
_entity.id
_entity.type
_entity.pdbx_description
1 polymer ?
#
loop_
_entity_poly.entity_id
_entity_poly.type
_entity_poly.pdbx_seq_one_letter_code
_entity_poly.pdbx_strand_id
1 'polypeptide(L)'
;MKVLWMKRTKSKSKPSKTKKVGRTKAEQRADRLEDMLDAAELLFSKHGLYGVTLRDVAREVGVHTSLMHYYFEDKLALFKAVFARRANVTSERRMKALSAYEKRAAGKPTVEGALHTFLDTDFDLYIEGGEGWRNYAAFCAQLANTPEGAALFDEYFDPVVLRLVEILQKALPGISKRNIFWGYHFVTGSLMHSLARSGRIDRLSSGLCKSDDFKAVKARMADFMAAGFLTLKA
;
A
#
# COMPACT_ATOMS: atom_id res chain seq x y z
N MET A 1 28.91 -21.70 72.56
CA MET A 1 27.87 -22.15 71.64
C MET A 1 28.41 -22.00 70.22
N LYS A 2 28.71 -23.13 69.56
CA LYS A 2 29.31 -23.16 68.21
C LYS A 2 28.16 -23.13 67.13
N VAL A 3 28.15 -22.17 66.26
CA VAL A 3 27.21 -22.12 65.09
C VAL A 3 27.93 -22.70 63.88
N LEU A 4 27.37 -23.81 63.36
CA LEU A 4 27.84 -24.53 62.17
C LEU A 4 27.56 -23.75 60.89
N TRP A 5 28.59 -23.55 60.10
CA TRP A 5 28.50 -22.97 58.77
C TRP A 5 28.31 -24.05 57.69
N MET A 6 27.10 -24.21 57.15
CA MET A 6 26.84 -25.14 56.05
C MET A 6 27.21 -24.50 54.72
N LYS A 7 28.21 -25.05 54.05
CA LYS A 7 28.61 -24.70 52.67
C LYS A 7 27.53 -25.18 51.67
N ARG A 8 26.84 -24.25 51.00
CA ARG A 8 25.98 -24.52 49.86
C ARG A 8 26.84 -24.69 48.60
N THR A 9 26.95 -25.91 48.07
CA THR A 9 27.52 -26.22 46.75
C THR A 9 26.57 -25.73 45.64
N LYS A 10 26.99 -24.73 44.86
CA LYS A 10 26.31 -24.30 43.65
C LYS A 10 26.58 -25.30 42.52
N SER A 11 25.59 -26.09 42.15
CA SER A 11 25.57 -26.85 40.91
C SER A 11 25.53 -25.89 39.73
N LYS A 12 26.57 -25.86 38.89
CA LYS A 12 26.61 -25.16 37.62
C LYS A 12 25.94 -26.03 36.55
N SER A 13 24.66 -25.80 36.30
CA SER A 13 24.01 -26.29 35.07
C SER A 13 24.55 -25.54 33.85
N LYS A 14 25.16 -26.27 32.91
CA LYS A 14 25.59 -25.74 31.61
C LYS A 14 24.36 -25.32 30.83
N PRO A 15 24.37 -24.12 30.15
CA PRO A 15 23.26 -23.75 29.28
C PRO A 15 23.22 -24.72 28.10
N SER A 16 22.02 -25.28 27.86
CA SER A 16 21.71 -26.09 26.71
C SER A 16 21.91 -25.25 25.44
N LYS A 17 22.79 -25.67 24.55
CA LYS A 17 22.93 -25.13 23.22
C LYS A 17 21.68 -25.50 22.42
N THR A 18 20.69 -24.61 22.37
CA THR A 18 19.62 -24.69 21.37
C THR A 18 20.26 -24.66 19.97
N LYS A 19 20.24 -25.80 19.26
CA LYS A 19 20.60 -25.89 17.85
C LYS A 19 19.70 -24.90 17.10
N LYS A 20 20.27 -23.84 16.52
CA LYS A 20 19.60 -23.04 15.49
C LYS A 20 19.20 -24.02 14.38
N VAL A 21 17.90 -24.29 14.25
CA VAL A 21 17.35 -25.04 13.12
C VAL A 21 17.69 -24.22 11.87
N GLY A 22 18.55 -24.77 11.01
CA GLY A 22 18.92 -24.11 9.75
C GLY A 22 17.68 -23.97 8.87
N ARG A 23 17.48 -22.77 8.27
CA ARG A 23 16.39 -22.53 7.33
C ARG A 23 16.44 -23.54 6.18
N THR A 24 15.27 -24.01 5.76
CA THR A 24 15.13 -24.90 4.61
C THR A 24 15.48 -24.17 3.31
N LYS A 25 15.81 -24.93 2.26
CA LYS A 25 16.05 -24.33 0.91
C LYS A 25 14.82 -23.57 0.38
N ALA A 26 13.61 -24.01 0.72
CA ALA A 26 12.38 -23.35 0.33
C ALA A 26 12.22 -22.00 1.03
N GLU A 27 12.47 -21.93 2.35
CA GLU A 27 12.45 -20.67 3.12
C GLU A 27 13.51 -19.69 2.61
N GLN A 28 14.74 -20.16 2.35
CA GLN A 28 15.80 -19.31 1.79
C GLN A 28 15.44 -18.76 0.39
N ARG A 29 14.69 -19.55 -0.42
CA ARG A 29 14.22 -19.12 -1.73
C ARG A 29 13.11 -18.06 -1.59
N ALA A 30 12.19 -18.23 -0.65
CA ALA A 30 11.14 -17.27 -0.38
C ALA A 30 11.71 -15.94 0.14
N ASP A 31 12.65 -15.99 1.09
CA ASP A 31 13.33 -14.80 1.61
C ASP A 31 14.02 -14.01 0.49
N ARG A 32 14.74 -14.69 -0.41
CA ARG A 32 15.41 -14.04 -1.56
C ARG A 32 14.42 -13.41 -2.54
N LEU A 33 13.27 -14.03 -2.77
CA LEU A 33 12.22 -13.45 -3.62
C LEU A 33 11.68 -12.16 -2.99
N GLU A 34 11.42 -12.16 -1.68
CA GLU A 34 10.98 -10.96 -0.96
C GLU A 34 12.04 -9.85 -1.01
N ASP A 35 13.32 -10.17 -0.81
CA ASP A 35 14.42 -9.19 -0.93
C ASP A 35 14.46 -8.54 -2.33
N MET A 36 14.26 -9.34 -3.39
CA MET A 36 14.21 -8.85 -4.78
C MET A 36 12.98 -7.95 -5.01
N LEU A 37 11.81 -8.33 -4.49
CA LEU A 37 10.59 -7.55 -4.61
C LEU A 37 10.69 -6.23 -3.83
N ASP A 38 11.28 -6.23 -2.64
CA ASP A 38 11.49 -5.03 -1.83
C ASP A 38 12.45 -4.05 -2.51
N ALA A 39 13.58 -4.54 -3.01
CA ALA A 39 14.53 -3.73 -3.76
C ALA A 39 13.92 -3.17 -5.06
N ALA A 40 13.16 -3.97 -5.79
CA ALA A 40 12.47 -3.53 -6.99
C ALA A 40 11.39 -2.48 -6.67
N GLU A 41 10.60 -2.67 -5.59
CA GLU A 41 9.61 -1.70 -5.13
C GLU A 41 10.25 -0.34 -4.81
N LEU A 42 11.38 -0.35 -4.10
CA LEU A 42 12.13 0.86 -3.79
C LEU A 42 12.63 1.55 -5.07
N LEU A 43 13.24 0.81 -5.99
CA LEU A 43 13.77 1.37 -7.23
C LEU A 43 12.66 1.90 -8.14
N PHE A 44 11.58 1.15 -8.33
CA PHE A 44 10.44 1.58 -9.12
C PHE A 44 9.73 2.80 -8.51
N SER A 45 9.65 2.90 -7.18
CA SER A 45 9.07 4.07 -6.51
C SER A 45 9.86 5.37 -6.76
N LYS A 46 11.17 5.26 -7.02
CA LYS A 46 12.07 6.41 -7.26
C LYS A 46 12.23 6.75 -8.74
N HIS A 47 12.29 5.73 -9.60
CA HIS A 47 12.74 5.88 -10.98
C HIS A 47 11.68 5.46 -12.02
N GLY A 48 10.53 4.94 -11.58
CA GLY A 48 9.46 4.44 -12.45
C GLY A 48 9.85 3.15 -13.19
N LEU A 49 8.90 2.65 -14.00
CA LEU A 49 9.10 1.45 -14.80
C LEU A 49 10.29 1.58 -15.76
N TYR A 50 10.41 2.71 -16.43
CA TYR A 50 11.40 2.88 -17.50
C TYR A 50 12.81 3.20 -16.97
N GLY A 51 12.94 3.72 -15.75
CA GLY A 51 14.21 4.08 -15.13
C GLY A 51 14.95 2.94 -14.42
N VAL A 52 14.39 1.71 -14.41
CA VAL A 52 14.94 0.56 -13.68
C VAL A 52 15.16 -0.62 -14.63
N THR A 53 16.25 -1.37 -14.42
CA THR A 53 16.54 -2.64 -15.10
C THR A 53 16.65 -3.79 -14.11
N LEU A 54 16.51 -5.04 -14.58
CA LEU A 54 16.76 -6.23 -13.74
C LEU A 54 18.19 -6.22 -13.15
N ARG A 55 19.15 -5.64 -13.86
CA ARG A 55 20.53 -5.52 -13.41
C ARG A 55 20.65 -4.53 -12.22
N ASP A 56 19.86 -3.46 -12.22
CA ASP A 56 19.86 -2.50 -11.11
C ASP A 56 19.29 -3.15 -9.85
N VAL A 57 18.22 -3.92 -9.97
CA VAL A 57 17.65 -4.67 -8.84
C VAL A 57 18.64 -5.74 -8.36
N ALA A 58 19.28 -6.50 -9.25
CA ALA A 58 20.30 -7.49 -8.90
C ALA A 58 21.46 -6.86 -8.09
N ARG A 59 21.92 -5.68 -8.51
CA ARG A 59 22.95 -4.92 -7.81
C ARG A 59 22.51 -4.45 -6.43
N GLU A 60 21.28 -3.98 -6.28
CA GLU A 60 20.71 -3.53 -5.01
C GLU A 60 20.63 -4.68 -3.99
N VAL A 61 20.22 -5.87 -4.42
CA VAL A 61 20.11 -7.08 -3.58
C VAL A 61 21.47 -7.74 -3.35
N GLY A 62 22.49 -7.42 -4.15
CA GLY A 62 23.81 -8.04 -4.08
C GLY A 62 23.85 -9.45 -4.71
N VAL A 63 23.06 -9.69 -5.76
CA VAL A 63 23.01 -10.99 -6.47
C VAL A 63 23.44 -10.86 -7.92
N HIS A 64 23.76 -11.99 -8.57
CA HIS A 64 24.04 -11.99 -9.99
C HIS A 64 22.75 -11.85 -10.82
N THR A 65 22.80 -11.11 -11.93
CA THR A 65 21.64 -10.83 -12.80
C THR A 65 20.97 -12.11 -13.33
N SER A 66 21.72 -13.19 -13.53
CA SER A 66 21.16 -14.50 -13.92
C SER A 66 20.15 -15.05 -12.91
N LEU A 67 20.29 -14.69 -11.62
CA LEU A 67 19.31 -15.08 -10.62
C LEU A 67 17.98 -14.31 -10.79
N MET A 68 18.03 -13.06 -11.23
CA MET A 68 16.81 -12.31 -11.56
C MET A 68 16.05 -12.99 -12.71
N HIS A 69 16.74 -13.41 -13.77
CA HIS A 69 16.14 -14.15 -14.90
C HIS A 69 15.63 -15.54 -14.53
N TYR A 70 16.10 -16.12 -13.43
CA TYR A 70 15.53 -17.36 -12.91
C TYR A 70 14.15 -17.14 -12.24
N TYR A 71 13.92 -15.98 -11.62
CA TYR A 71 12.67 -15.66 -10.94
C TYR A 71 11.67 -14.90 -11.83
N PHE A 72 12.18 -14.09 -12.76
CA PHE A 72 11.36 -13.20 -13.58
C PHE A 72 11.80 -13.30 -15.04
N GLU A 73 10.86 -13.57 -15.92
CA GLU A 73 11.10 -13.66 -17.36
C GLU A 73 11.72 -12.37 -17.91
N ASP A 74 11.13 -11.24 -17.51
CA ASP A 74 11.57 -9.91 -17.89
C ASP A 74 11.28 -8.87 -16.79
N LYS A 75 11.60 -7.61 -17.09
CA LYS A 75 11.36 -6.48 -16.20
C LYS A 75 9.86 -6.25 -15.94
N LEU A 76 9.02 -6.49 -16.94
CA LEU A 76 7.58 -6.29 -16.81
C LEU A 76 6.96 -7.35 -15.88
N ALA A 77 7.44 -8.59 -15.93
CA ALA A 77 7.04 -9.64 -15.00
C ALA A 77 7.41 -9.29 -13.54
N LEU A 78 8.64 -8.79 -13.31
CA LEU A 78 9.05 -8.29 -11.99
C LEU A 78 8.16 -7.13 -11.54
N PHE A 79 7.89 -6.17 -12.42
CA PHE A 79 7.06 -5.00 -12.14
C PHE A 79 5.63 -5.38 -11.73
N LYS A 80 5.01 -6.28 -12.48
CA LYS A 80 3.69 -6.84 -12.15
C LYS A 80 3.69 -7.56 -10.81
N ALA A 81 4.72 -8.35 -10.51
CA ALA A 81 4.85 -9.06 -9.24
C ALA A 81 4.97 -8.10 -8.04
N VAL A 82 5.75 -7.03 -8.17
CA VAL A 82 5.87 -5.97 -7.16
C VAL A 82 4.52 -5.31 -6.90
N PHE A 83 3.79 -4.96 -7.96
CA PHE A 83 2.47 -4.36 -7.83
C PHE A 83 1.46 -5.30 -7.17
N ALA A 84 1.34 -6.52 -7.70
CA ALA A 84 0.38 -7.53 -7.26
C ALA A 84 0.49 -7.85 -5.76
N ARG A 85 1.71 -7.91 -5.23
CA ARG A 85 2.00 -8.24 -3.83
C ARG A 85 1.20 -7.36 -2.86
N ARG A 86 1.11 -6.05 -3.13
CA ARG A 86 0.41 -5.10 -2.25
C ARG A 86 -0.99 -4.74 -2.75
N ALA A 87 -1.21 -4.74 -4.06
CA ALA A 87 -2.50 -4.45 -4.67
C ALA A 87 -3.58 -5.42 -4.19
N ASN A 88 -3.25 -6.72 -4.08
CA ASN A 88 -4.16 -7.73 -3.52
C ASN A 88 -4.59 -7.37 -2.09
N VAL A 89 -3.63 -7.04 -1.22
CA VAL A 89 -3.91 -6.67 0.19
C VAL A 89 -4.80 -5.42 0.26
N THR A 90 -4.49 -4.40 -0.55
CA THR A 90 -5.25 -3.15 -0.63
C THR A 90 -6.68 -3.42 -1.09
N SER A 91 -6.84 -4.14 -2.21
CA SER A 91 -8.14 -4.47 -2.80
C SER A 91 -9.02 -5.28 -1.84
N GLU A 92 -8.47 -6.32 -1.23
CA GLU A 92 -9.18 -7.14 -0.24
C GLU A 92 -9.62 -6.34 0.98
N ARG A 93 -8.75 -5.49 1.53
CA ARG A 93 -9.08 -4.64 2.68
C ARG A 93 -10.18 -3.65 2.34
N ARG A 94 -10.10 -2.97 1.20
CA ARG A 94 -11.12 -2.04 0.72
C ARG A 94 -12.47 -2.74 0.52
N MET A 95 -12.47 -3.88 -0.17
CA MET A 95 -13.70 -4.66 -0.41
C MET A 95 -14.36 -5.07 0.91
N LYS A 96 -13.57 -5.57 1.86
CA LYS A 96 -14.05 -5.94 3.20
C LYS A 96 -14.59 -4.72 3.96
N ALA A 97 -13.91 -3.59 3.93
CA ALA A 97 -14.33 -2.37 4.60
C ALA A 97 -15.63 -1.82 4.01
N LEU A 98 -15.75 -1.74 2.66
CA LEU A 98 -16.97 -1.29 1.98
C LEU A 98 -18.15 -2.21 2.29
N SER A 99 -17.95 -3.54 2.27
CA SER A 99 -19.00 -4.50 2.62
C SER A 99 -19.48 -4.36 4.07
N ALA A 100 -18.54 -4.10 5.00
CA ALA A 100 -18.89 -3.83 6.40
C ALA A 100 -19.61 -2.49 6.57
N TYR A 101 -19.20 -1.46 5.82
CA TYR A 101 -19.86 -0.17 5.82
C TYR A 101 -21.31 -0.25 5.32
N GLU A 102 -21.57 -0.92 4.20
CA GLU A 102 -22.92 -1.09 3.68
C GLU A 102 -23.87 -1.77 4.68
N LYS A 103 -23.38 -2.80 5.38
CA LYS A 103 -24.17 -3.47 6.44
C LYS A 103 -24.51 -2.49 7.57
N ARG A 104 -23.57 -1.67 8.02
CA ARG A 104 -23.80 -0.67 9.08
C ARG A 104 -24.72 0.45 8.62
N ALA A 105 -24.60 0.89 7.38
CA ALA A 105 -25.42 1.95 6.80
C ALA A 105 -26.91 1.56 6.64
N ALA A 106 -27.22 0.25 6.70
CA ALA A 106 -28.59 -0.28 6.66
C ALA A 106 -29.47 0.32 5.53
N GLY A 107 -28.91 0.42 4.33
CA GLY A 107 -29.56 0.96 3.13
C GLY A 107 -29.52 2.50 3.02
N LYS A 108 -28.90 3.22 3.95
CA LYS A 108 -28.76 4.68 3.95
C LYS A 108 -27.29 5.11 3.97
N PRO A 109 -26.49 4.78 2.95
CA PRO A 109 -25.10 5.23 2.90
C PRO A 109 -25.01 6.73 2.70
N THR A 110 -23.92 7.32 3.19
CA THR A 110 -23.56 8.72 2.93
C THR A 110 -22.32 8.76 2.04
N VAL A 111 -22.14 9.87 1.32
CA VAL A 111 -20.93 10.08 0.50
C VAL A 111 -19.67 10.09 1.36
N GLU A 112 -19.71 10.84 2.47
CA GLU A 112 -18.59 10.91 3.44
C GLU A 112 -18.21 9.52 3.95
N GLY A 113 -19.19 8.76 4.44
CA GLY A 113 -18.94 7.43 4.99
C GLY A 113 -18.38 6.44 3.95
N ALA A 114 -18.82 6.53 2.69
CA ALA A 114 -18.29 5.73 1.60
C ALA A 114 -16.84 6.12 1.28
N LEU A 115 -16.54 7.41 1.16
CA LEU A 115 -15.20 7.91 0.84
C LEU A 115 -14.21 7.68 1.98
N HIS A 116 -14.59 7.91 3.23
CA HIS A 116 -13.77 7.54 4.39
C HIS A 116 -13.45 6.05 4.38
N THR A 117 -14.45 5.20 4.19
CA THR A 117 -14.23 3.75 4.14
C THR A 117 -13.25 3.34 3.04
N PHE A 118 -13.32 3.98 1.88
CA PHE A 118 -12.47 3.66 0.74
C PHE A 118 -11.05 4.21 0.89
N LEU A 119 -10.90 5.47 1.32
CA LEU A 119 -9.61 6.17 1.38
C LEU A 119 -8.81 5.83 2.64
N ASP A 120 -9.47 5.80 3.80
CA ASP A 120 -8.79 5.61 5.09
C ASP A 120 -8.12 4.24 5.18
N THR A 121 -8.71 3.22 4.55
CA THR A 121 -8.15 1.87 4.48
C THR A 121 -6.73 1.85 3.90
N ASP A 122 -6.46 2.68 2.88
CA ASP A 122 -5.13 2.78 2.29
C ASP A 122 -4.21 3.65 3.12
N PHE A 123 -4.71 4.80 3.59
CA PHE A 123 -3.89 5.68 4.41
C PHE A 123 -3.41 4.99 5.69
N ASP A 124 -4.21 4.09 6.28
CA ASP A 124 -3.78 3.30 7.43
C ASP A 124 -2.58 2.40 7.09
N LEU A 125 -2.59 1.78 5.90
CA LEU A 125 -1.44 1.01 5.41
C LEU A 125 -0.20 1.90 5.20
N TYR A 126 -0.37 3.09 4.63
CA TYR A 126 0.76 4.01 4.34
C TYR A 126 1.32 4.65 5.62
N ILE A 127 0.50 4.83 6.66
CA ILE A 127 0.90 5.41 7.95
C ILE A 127 1.56 4.36 8.84
N GLU A 128 0.96 3.17 8.95
CA GLU A 128 1.31 2.15 9.93
C GLU A 128 2.17 1.01 9.35
N GLY A 129 2.07 0.76 8.05
CA GLY A 129 2.67 -0.40 7.40
C GLY A 129 4.16 -0.28 7.07
N GLY A 130 4.82 0.82 7.48
CA GLY A 130 6.25 1.03 7.29
C GLY A 130 6.64 1.55 5.90
N GLU A 131 7.96 1.56 5.64
CA GLU A 131 8.52 2.22 4.47
C GLU A 131 8.09 1.55 3.15
N GLY A 132 7.98 0.22 3.12
CA GLY A 132 7.53 -0.49 1.93
C GLY A 132 6.14 -0.04 1.46
N TRP A 133 5.18 0.19 2.37
CA TRP A 133 3.89 0.73 1.98
C TRP A 133 3.95 2.17 1.45
N ARG A 134 4.86 2.98 1.98
CA ARG A 134 5.12 4.33 1.47
C ARG A 134 5.77 4.31 0.08
N ASN A 135 6.66 3.36 -0.18
CA ASN A 135 7.25 3.13 -1.50
C ASN A 135 6.19 2.67 -2.50
N TYR A 136 5.32 1.73 -2.10
CA TYR A 136 4.19 1.29 -2.91
C TYR A 136 3.23 2.45 -3.25
N ALA A 137 2.92 3.33 -2.29
CA ALA A 137 2.09 4.51 -2.54
C ALA A 137 2.71 5.41 -3.63
N ALA A 138 4.00 5.73 -3.53
CA ALA A 138 4.71 6.53 -4.53
C ALA A 138 4.81 5.81 -5.88
N PHE A 139 4.97 4.48 -5.86
CA PHE A 139 4.95 3.64 -7.05
C PHE A 139 3.60 3.70 -7.76
N CYS A 140 2.48 3.54 -7.05
CA CYS A 140 1.13 3.70 -7.60
C CYS A 140 0.91 5.09 -8.23
N ALA A 141 1.39 6.15 -7.59
CA ALA A 141 1.26 7.50 -8.11
C ALA A 141 1.99 7.71 -9.45
N GLN A 142 3.16 7.10 -9.62
CA GLN A 142 3.88 7.13 -10.91
C GLN A 142 3.19 6.28 -11.96
N LEU A 143 2.67 5.12 -11.54
CA LEU A 143 2.04 4.14 -12.42
C LEU A 143 0.72 4.63 -13.00
N ALA A 144 -0.07 5.39 -12.22
CA ALA A 144 -1.40 5.86 -12.58
C ALA A 144 -1.48 6.67 -13.90
N ASN A 145 -0.33 7.17 -14.37
CA ASN A 145 -0.25 7.95 -15.61
C ASN A 145 0.42 7.19 -16.77
N THR A 146 0.49 5.86 -16.69
CA THR A 146 1.08 5.01 -17.74
C THR A 146 0.06 4.01 -18.27
N PRO A 147 0.14 3.60 -19.56
CA PRO A 147 -0.75 2.56 -20.09
C PRO A 147 -0.64 1.22 -19.36
N GLU A 148 0.57 0.84 -18.96
CA GLU A 148 0.81 -0.39 -18.19
C GLU A 148 0.15 -0.32 -16.81
N GLY A 149 0.15 0.87 -16.21
CA GLY A 149 -0.52 1.12 -14.94
C GLY A 149 -2.03 1.05 -15.05
N ALA A 150 -2.61 1.61 -16.08
CA ALA A 150 -4.05 1.53 -16.33
C ALA A 150 -4.50 0.06 -16.34
N ALA A 151 -3.82 -0.80 -17.12
CA ALA A 151 -4.15 -2.22 -17.20
C ALA A 151 -4.04 -2.96 -15.84
N LEU A 152 -3.05 -2.59 -15.01
CA LEU A 152 -2.92 -3.16 -13.66
C LEU A 152 -4.01 -2.64 -12.72
N PHE A 153 -4.38 -1.37 -12.82
CA PHE A 153 -5.46 -0.83 -12.01
C PHE A 153 -6.80 -1.46 -12.38
N ASP A 154 -7.08 -1.68 -13.66
CA ASP A 154 -8.26 -2.39 -14.13
C ASP A 154 -8.31 -3.81 -13.52
N GLU A 155 -7.20 -4.54 -13.58
CA GLU A 155 -7.12 -5.92 -13.06
C GLU A 155 -7.36 -6.01 -11.56
N TYR A 156 -6.72 -5.13 -10.77
CA TYR A 156 -6.69 -5.29 -9.30
C TYR A 156 -7.71 -4.45 -8.56
N PHE A 157 -8.15 -3.32 -9.13
CA PHE A 157 -8.98 -2.37 -8.39
C PHE A 157 -10.39 -2.15 -8.95
N ASP A 158 -10.66 -2.47 -10.21
CA ASP A 158 -12.00 -2.28 -10.80
C ASP A 158 -13.13 -2.88 -9.97
N PRO A 159 -13.04 -4.11 -9.44
CA PRO A 159 -14.11 -4.67 -8.64
C PRO A 159 -14.45 -3.82 -7.40
N VAL A 160 -13.44 -3.29 -6.72
CA VAL A 160 -13.64 -2.48 -5.52
C VAL A 160 -14.08 -1.06 -5.86
N VAL A 161 -13.62 -0.52 -6.98
CA VAL A 161 -14.06 0.79 -7.50
C VAL A 161 -15.52 0.75 -7.91
N LEU A 162 -15.93 -0.26 -8.66
CA LEU A 162 -17.33 -0.44 -9.05
C LEU A 162 -18.23 -0.59 -7.83
N ARG A 163 -17.76 -1.27 -6.79
CA ARG A 163 -18.50 -1.36 -5.52
C ARG A 163 -18.66 0.00 -4.83
N LEU A 164 -17.61 0.82 -4.80
CA LEU A 164 -17.71 2.19 -4.29
C LEU A 164 -18.72 3.01 -5.09
N VAL A 165 -18.68 2.93 -6.43
CA VAL A 165 -19.61 3.64 -7.33
C VAL A 165 -21.06 3.24 -7.03
N GLU A 166 -21.35 1.96 -6.79
CA GLU A 166 -22.68 1.48 -6.40
C GLU A 166 -23.16 2.08 -5.07
N ILE A 167 -22.25 2.19 -4.08
CA ILE A 167 -22.58 2.79 -2.79
C ILE A 167 -22.84 4.29 -2.93
N LEU A 168 -22.00 4.99 -3.71
CA LEU A 168 -22.18 6.41 -4.00
C LEU A 168 -23.49 6.69 -4.78
N GLN A 169 -23.87 5.80 -5.71
CA GLN A 169 -25.14 5.91 -6.43
C GLN A 169 -26.34 5.79 -5.49
N LYS A 170 -26.26 4.94 -4.46
CA LYS A 170 -27.28 4.84 -3.41
C LYS A 170 -27.32 6.07 -2.50
N ALA A 171 -26.15 6.67 -2.21
CA ALA A 171 -26.05 7.89 -1.43
C ALA A 171 -26.57 9.13 -2.18
N LEU A 172 -26.48 9.11 -3.50
CA LEU A 172 -26.83 10.23 -4.42
C LEU A 172 -27.81 9.76 -5.52
N PRO A 173 -29.04 9.38 -5.20
CA PRO A 173 -29.97 8.78 -6.15
C PRO A 173 -30.38 9.72 -7.30
N GLY A 174 -30.25 11.05 -7.10
CA GLY A 174 -30.55 12.06 -8.13
C GLY A 174 -29.39 12.39 -9.06
N ILE A 175 -28.20 11.81 -8.82
CA ILE A 175 -27.02 12.12 -9.63
C ILE A 175 -26.82 11.01 -10.69
N SER A 176 -26.52 11.43 -11.92
CA SER A 176 -26.24 10.47 -12.99
C SER A 176 -25.00 9.63 -12.71
N LYS A 177 -25.02 8.36 -13.09
CA LYS A 177 -23.86 7.46 -12.95
C LYS A 177 -22.60 8.03 -13.61
N ARG A 178 -22.77 8.75 -14.73
CA ARG A 178 -21.68 9.47 -15.42
C ARG A 178 -21.01 10.48 -14.48
N ASN A 179 -21.78 11.28 -13.74
CA ASN A 179 -21.24 12.29 -12.83
C ASN A 179 -20.59 11.66 -11.59
N ILE A 180 -21.07 10.51 -11.13
CA ILE A 180 -20.41 9.74 -10.08
C ILE A 180 -19.04 9.24 -10.54
N PHE A 181 -18.90 8.75 -11.76
CA PHE A 181 -17.59 8.37 -12.32
C PHE A 181 -16.63 9.56 -12.43
N TRP A 182 -17.13 10.75 -12.83
CA TRP A 182 -16.30 11.97 -12.81
C TRP A 182 -15.85 12.33 -11.39
N GLY A 183 -16.74 12.26 -10.41
CA GLY A 183 -16.39 12.46 -9.01
C GLY A 183 -15.32 11.47 -8.54
N TYR A 184 -15.46 10.18 -8.85
CA TYR A 184 -14.44 9.17 -8.59
C TYR A 184 -13.11 9.51 -9.29
N HIS A 185 -13.13 9.94 -10.53
CA HIS A 185 -11.92 10.34 -11.26
C HIS A 185 -11.18 11.49 -10.55
N PHE A 186 -11.90 12.48 -10.01
CA PHE A 186 -11.29 13.56 -9.22
C PHE A 186 -10.72 13.07 -7.89
N VAL A 187 -11.41 12.14 -7.20
CA VAL A 187 -10.89 11.47 -5.99
C VAL A 187 -9.57 10.77 -6.30
N THR A 188 -9.55 9.97 -7.37
CA THR A 188 -8.35 9.21 -7.77
C THR A 188 -7.21 10.15 -8.15
N GLY A 189 -7.48 11.21 -8.92
CA GLY A 189 -6.47 12.22 -9.26
C GLY A 189 -5.86 12.88 -8.03
N SER A 190 -6.69 13.28 -7.06
CA SER A 190 -6.22 13.88 -5.79
C SER A 190 -5.44 12.89 -4.93
N LEU A 191 -5.90 11.62 -4.88
CA LEU A 191 -5.20 10.55 -4.16
C LEU A 191 -3.81 10.33 -4.75
N MET A 192 -3.71 10.07 -6.06
CA MET A 192 -2.45 9.81 -6.74
C MET A 192 -1.49 10.99 -6.63
N HIS A 193 -1.97 12.23 -6.75
CA HIS A 193 -1.14 13.41 -6.53
C HIS A 193 -0.59 13.50 -5.10
N SER A 194 -1.40 13.17 -4.11
CA SER A 194 -0.96 13.15 -2.70
C SER A 194 0.06 12.04 -2.42
N LEU A 195 -0.11 10.86 -3.05
CA LEU A 195 0.80 9.73 -2.90
C LEU A 195 2.16 9.96 -3.58
N ALA A 196 2.24 10.85 -4.57
CA ALA A 196 3.49 11.18 -5.28
C ALA A 196 4.55 11.85 -4.39
N ARG A 197 4.18 12.46 -3.28
CA ARG A 197 5.09 13.11 -2.31
C ARG A 197 6.13 14.01 -2.97
N SER A 198 5.70 14.85 -3.90
CA SER A 198 6.61 15.63 -4.77
C SER A 198 7.37 16.76 -4.04
N GLY A 199 7.05 17.04 -2.79
CA GLY A 199 7.59 18.15 -2.04
C GLY A 199 7.13 19.53 -2.53
N ARG A 200 6.22 19.58 -3.53
CA ARG A 200 5.75 20.86 -4.08
C ARG A 200 4.97 21.68 -3.06
N ILE A 201 4.04 21.05 -2.35
CA ILE A 201 3.22 21.74 -1.35
C ILE A 201 4.08 22.22 -0.19
N ASP A 202 5.13 21.50 0.18
CA ASP A 202 6.06 21.88 1.23
C ASP A 202 6.69 23.26 0.92
N ARG A 203 7.18 23.41 -0.31
CA ARG A 203 7.81 24.66 -0.77
C ARG A 203 6.78 25.79 -0.94
N LEU A 204 5.65 25.49 -1.58
CA LEU A 204 4.59 26.46 -1.86
C LEU A 204 4.00 27.05 -0.57
N SER A 205 3.83 26.20 0.44
CA SER A 205 3.25 26.59 1.75
C SER A 205 4.29 27.10 2.75
N SER A 206 5.56 27.28 2.31
CA SER A 206 6.68 27.63 3.22
C SER A 206 6.77 26.70 4.43
N GLY A 207 6.46 25.41 4.23
CA GLY A 207 6.56 24.38 5.26
C GLY A 207 5.31 24.20 6.14
N LEU A 208 4.25 24.96 5.91
CA LEU A 208 2.98 24.77 6.65
C LEU A 208 2.32 23.42 6.35
N CYS A 209 2.48 22.90 5.14
CA CYS A 209 2.02 21.58 4.74
C CYS A 209 3.21 20.71 4.34
N LYS A 210 3.10 19.41 4.61
CA LYS A 210 4.12 18.42 4.23
C LYS A 210 3.51 17.37 3.30
N SER A 211 4.17 17.13 2.18
CA SER A 211 3.69 16.17 1.16
C SER A 211 3.77 14.71 1.62
N ASP A 212 4.54 14.41 2.67
CA ASP A 212 4.68 13.09 3.27
C ASP A 212 3.83 12.90 4.55
N ASP A 213 3.07 13.92 4.97
CA ASP A 213 2.15 13.85 6.10
C ASP A 213 0.81 13.20 5.70
N PHE A 214 0.85 11.88 5.55
CA PHE A 214 -0.36 11.11 5.25
C PHE A 214 -1.45 11.20 6.31
N LYS A 215 -1.12 11.52 7.57
CA LYS A 215 -2.12 11.76 8.61
C LYS A 215 -2.92 13.02 8.32
N ALA A 216 -2.24 14.10 7.92
CA ALA A 216 -2.89 15.33 7.52
C ALA A 216 -3.75 15.18 6.27
N VAL A 217 -3.31 14.39 5.29
CA VAL A 217 -4.08 14.07 4.07
C VAL A 217 -5.31 13.24 4.43
N LYS A 218 -5.15 12.14 5.18
CA LYS A 218 -6.25 11.30 5.65
C LYS A 218 -7.34 12.10 6.34
N ALA A 219 -6.97 13.00 7.26
CA ALA A 219 -7.89 13.80 8.06
C ALA A 219 -8.71 14.83 7.24
N ARG A 220 -8.44 15.00 5.95
CA ARG A 220 -9.06 16.06 5.13
C ARG A 220 -9.63 15.60 3.82
N MET A 221 -9.03 14.57 3.21
CA MET A 221 -9.31 14.21 1.81
C MET A 221 -10.75 13.72 1.63
N ALA A 222 -11.23 12.84 2.50
CA ALA A 222 -12.56 12.27 2.37
C ALA A 222 -13.65 13.33 2.47
N ASP A 223 -13.56 14.22 3.47
CA ASP A 223 -14.54 15.30 3.68
C ASP A 223 -14.50 16.32 2.55
N PHE A 224 -13.31 16.71 2.11
CA PHE A 224 -13.15 17.64 0.98
C PHE A 224 -13.75 17.08 -0.32
N MET A 225 -13.50 15.80 -0.60
CA MET A 225 -14.06 15.13 -1.77
C MET A 225 -15.56 14.90 -1.65
N ALA A 226 -16.07 14.59 -0.45
CA ALA A 226 -17.50 14.44 -0.21
C ALA A 226 -18.26 15.75 -0.49
N ALA A 227 -17.72 16.88 -0.05
CA ALA A 227 -18.30 18.19 -0.39
C ALA A 227 -18.36 18.41 -1.91
N GLY A 228 -17.31 18.02 -2.66
CA GLY A 228 -17.30 18.06 -4.12
C GLY A 228 -18.40 17.19 -4.75
N PHE A 229 -18.62 15.97 -4.25
CA PHE A 229 -19.73 15.14 -4.73
C PHE A 229 -21.11 15.77 -4.52
N LEU A 230 -21.30 16.46 -3.41
CA LEU A 230 -22.58 17.12 -3.11
C LEU A 230 -22.87 18.34 -4.01
N THR A 231 -21.88 18.83 -4.76
CA THR A 231 -22.06 19.90 -5.76
C THR A 231 -22.40 19.36 -7.16
N LEU A 232 -22.33 18.05 -7.38
CA LEU A 232 -22.67 17.44 -8.67
C LEU A 232 -24.15 17.67 -8.97
N LYS A 233 -24.44 18.01 -10.22
CA LYS A 233 -25.83 18.20 -10.72
C LYS A 233 -26.35 16.92 -11.34
N ALA A 234 -27.65 16.77 -11.38
CA ALA A 234 -28.33 15.64 -12.03
C ALA A 234 -27.97 15.54 -13.53
#